data_8bc88f97fa64d376f459702b9620c2b5
#
_entry.id   8bc88f97fa64d376f459702b9620c2b5
#
_cell.length_a   1.000
_cell.length_b   1.000
_cell.length_c   1.000
_cell.angle_alpha   90.00
_cell.angle_beta   90.00
_cell.angle_gamma   90.00
#
_symmetry.space_group_name_H-M   'P 1'
#
loop_
_entity.id
_entity.type
_entity.pdbx_description
1 polymer ?
#
loop_
_entity_poly.entity_id
_entity_poly.type
_entity_poly.pdbx_seq_one_letter_code
_entity_poly.pdbx_strand_id
1 'polypeptide(L)' 'MVSPNMMRQLWALVESTQVSTLLQFEDSDLVQFLLKRFKAQQSIDPQDARYLDTYIQSKLPLIRDIAEDRQAINQGSH' A
#
# COMPACT_ATOMS: atom_id res chain seq x y z
N MET A 1 -17.85 6.37 -2.05
CA MET A 1 -17.35 5.45 -3.08
C MET A 1 -15.94 5.85 -3.47
N VAL A 2 -15.06 4.87 -3.56
CA VAL A 2 -13.66 5.13 -3.91
C VAL A 2 -13.56 5.37 -5.42
N SER A 3 -12.93 6.47 -5.79
CA SER A 3 -12.77 6.85 -7.20
C SER A 3 -11.53 6.22 -7.81
N PRO A 4 -11.46 6.13 -9.15
CA PRO A 4 -10.23 5.66 -9.81
C PRO A 4 -9.00 6.49 -9.43
N ASN A 5 -9.19 7.78 -9.18
CA ASN A 5 -8.10 8.65 -8.76
C ASN A 5 -7.57 8.24 -7.40
N MET A 6 -8.45 7.88 -6.48
CA MET A 6 -8.03 7.39 -5.17
C MET A 6 -7.26 6.09 -5.27
N MET A 7 -7.66 5.20 -6.18
CA MET A 7 -6.94 3.96 -6.43
C MET A 7 -5.53 4.22 -6.94
N ARG A 8 -5.39 5.15 -7.88
CA ARG A 8 -4.08 5.51 -8.40
C ARG A 8 -3.19 6.09 -7.30
N GLN A 9 -3.76 6.91 -6.43
CA GLN A 9 -3.01 7.50 -5.33
C GLN A 9 -2.56 6.44 -4.34
N LEU A 10 -3.41 5.47 -4.07
CA LEU A 10 -3.06 4.36 -3.19
C LEU A 10 -1.87 3.58 -3.75
N TRP A 11 -1.93 3.22 -5.02
CA TRP A 11 -0.83 2.46 -5.63
C TRP A 11 0.45 3.29 -5.75
N ALA A 12 0.31 4.60 -5.99
CA ALA A 12 1.47 5.49 -5.95
C ALA A 12 2.10 5.53 -4.56
N LEU A 13 1.27 5.50 -3.53
CA LEU A 13 1.75 5.43 -2.15
C LEU A 13 2.51 4.12 -1.89
N VAL A 14 1.97 3.01 -2.36
CA VAL A 14 2.64 1.71 -2.25
C VAL A 14 4.01 1.77 -2.93
N GLU A 15 4.06 2.33 -4.13
CA GLU A 15 5.31 2.43 -4.88
C GLU A 15 6.34 3.32 -4.19
N SER A 16 5.89 4.35 -3.49
CA SER A 16 6.78 5.26 -2.79
C SER A 16 7.20 4.75 -1.41
N THR A 17 6.57 3.69 -0.93
CA THR A 17 6.90 3.09 0.36
C THR A 17 8.15 2.23 0.22
N GLN A 18 9.01 2.24 1.24
CA GLN A 18 10.23 1.46 1.22
C GLN A 18 9.91 -0.04 1.17
N VAL A 19 10.71 -0.77 0.42
CA VAL A 19 10.53 -2.22 0.27
C VAL A 19 10.59 -2.91 1.63
N SER A 20 11.50 -2.50 2.49
CA SER A 20 11.61 -3.11 3.82
C SER A 20 10.33 -2.98 4.62
N THR A 21 9.66 -1.82 4.53
CA THR A 21 8.38 -1.61 5.20
C THR A 21 7.32 -2.56 4.64
N LEU A 22 7.28 -2.70 3.32
CA LEU A 22 6.28 -3.55 2.66
C LEU A 22 6.49 -5.03 2.96
N LEU A 23 7.72 -5.45 3.24
CA LEU A 23 8.03 -6.87 3.46
C LEU A 23 8.12 -7.25 4.93
N GLN A 24 8.52 -6.34 5.81
CA GLN A 24 8.78 -6.68 7.21
C GLN A 24 7.58 -6.47 8.13
N PHE A 25 6.67 -5.56 7.78
CA PHE A 25 5.49 -5.32 8.60
C PHE A 25 4.54 -6.51 8.50
N GLU A 26 3.90 -6.82 9.62
CA GLU A 26 2.82 -7.80 9.62
C GLU A 26 1.62 -7.23 8.85
N ASP A 27 0.72 -8.12 8.42
CA ASP A 27 -0.40 -7.74 7.57
C ASP A 27 -1.21 -6.59 8.15
N SER A 28 -1.63 -6.72 9.40
CA SER A 28 -2.47 -5.69 10.03
C SER A 28 -1.70 -4.37 10.19
N ASP A 29 -0.42 -4.45 10.53
CA ASP A 29 0.40 -3.26 10.69
C ASP A 29 0.62 -2.56 9.36
N LEU A 30 0.81 -3.32 8.30
CA LEU A 30 1.00 -2.75 6.97
C LEU A 30 -0.26 -2.07 6.48
N VAL A 31 -1.42 -2.69 6.68
CA VAL A 31 -2.69 -2.09 6.31
C VAL A 31 -2.87 -0.75 7.03
N GLN A 32 -2.62 -0.73 8.33
CA GLN A 32 -2.76 0.50 9.12
C GLN A 32 -1.76 1.55 8.69
N PHE A 33 -0.54 1.15 8.40
CA PHE A 33 0.50 2.09 7.95
C PHE A 33 0.09 2.76 6.64
N LEU A 34 -0.33 1.97 5.67
CA LEU A 34 -0.72 2.49 4.36
C LEU A 34 -1.95 3.38 4.46
N LEU A 35 -2.94 2.94 5.25
CA LEU A 35 -4.17 3.71 5.42
C LEU A 35 -3.90 5.04 6.12
N LYS A 36 -3.07 5.03 7.14
CA LYS A 36 -2.72 6.24 7.88
C LYS A 36 -1.99 7.24 6.97
N ARG A 37 -1.07 6.74 6.16
CA ARG A 37 -0.36 7.62 5.23
C ARG A 37 -1.28 8.19 4.17
N PHE A 38 -2.22 7.38 3.69
CA PHE A 38 -3.21 7.84 2.72
C PHE A 38 -4.06 8.96 3.32
N LYS A 39 -4.52 8.78 4.56
CA LYS A 39 -5.32 9.79 5.24
C LYS A 39 -4.54 11.08 5.48
N ALA A 40 -3.24 10.98 5.66
CA ALA A 40 -2.40 12.17 5.84
C ALA A 40 -2.28 12.98 4.54
N GLN A 41 -2.42 12.32 3.40
CA GLN A 41 -2.31 12.99 2.11
C GLN A 41 -3.62 13.63 1.67
N GLN A 42 -4.74 13.06 2.06
CA GLN A 42 -6.04 13.61 1.70
C GLN A 42 -7.10 13.13 2.67
N SER A 43 -8.15 13.96 2.80
CA SER A 43 -9.30 13.61 3.64
C SER A 43 -10.17 12.59 2.93
N ILE A 44 -10.58 11.57 3.66
CA ILE A 44 -11.51 10.57 3.14
C ILE A 44 -12.59 10.30 4.17
N ASP A 45 -13.76 9.90 3.70
CA ASP A 45 -14.87 9.54 4.57
C ASP A 45 -14.56 8.27 5.34
N PRO A 46 -15.15 8.08 6.54
CA PRO A 46 -15.00 6.80 7.23
C PRO A 46 -15.41 5.60 6.39
N GLN A 47 -16.42 5.77 5.55
CA GLN A 47 -16.88 4.70 4.67
C GLN A 47 -15.82 4.35 3.62
N ASP A 48 -15.21 5.36 3.04
CA ASP A 48 -14.12 5.16 2.08
C ASP A 48 -12.90 4.55 2.77
N ALA A 49 -12.63 4.97 4.00
CA ALA A 49 -11.53 4.39 4.77
C ALA A 49 -11.74 2.89 5.00
N ARG A 50 -12.96 2.47 5.29
CA ARG A 50 -13.28 1.05 5.45
C ARG A 50 -13.08 0.29 4.14
N TYR A 51 -13.52 0.89 3.05
CA TYR A 51 -13.34 0.27 1.74
C TYR A 51 -11.86 0.08 1.43
N LEU A 52 -11.06 1.12 1.67
CA LEU A 52 -9.61 1.04 1.43
C LEU A 52 -8.95 0.02 2.33
N ASP A 53 -9.37 -0.04 3.60
CA ASP A 53 -8.85 -1.05 4.54
C ASP A 53 -9.05 -2.46 3.97
N THR A 54 -10.28 -2.78 3.58
CA THR A 54 -10.61 -4.08 3.00
C THR A 54 -9.86 -4.33 1.69
N TYR A 55 -9.79 -3.30 0.87
CA TYR A 55 -9.09 -3.39 -0.41
C TYR A 55 -7.61 -3.70 -0.21
N ILE A 56 -6.96 -2.96 0.69
CA ILE A 56 -5.54 -3.17 0.96
C ILE A 56 -5.31 -4.59 1.48
N GLN A 57 -6.17 -5.05 2.40
CA GLN A 57 -6.05 -6.42 2.91
C GLN A 57 -6.11 -7.44 1.79
N SER A 58 -7.02 -7.25 0.84
CA SER A 58 -7.19 -8.19 -0.25
C SER A 58 -6.02 -8.15 -1.25
N LYS A 59 -5.26 -7.04 -1.24
CA LYS A 59 -4.15 -6.85 -2.16
C LYS A 59 -2.79 -7.05 -1.51
N LEU A 60 -2.74 -7.42 -0.24
CA LEU A 60 -1.46 -7.63 0.43
C LEU A 60 -0.55 -8.62 -0.30
N PRO A 61 -1.04 -9.78 -0.78
CA PRO A 61 -0.16 -10.68 -1.50
C PRO A 61 0.46 -10.03 -2.74
N LEU A 62 -0.32 -9.23 -3.47
CA LEU A 62 0.18 -8.52 -4.64
C LEU A 62 1.18 -7.44 -4.24
N ILE A 63 0.88 -6.69 -3.18
CA ILE A 63 1.76 -5.64 -2.69
C ILE A 63 3.11 -6.23 -2.30
N ARG A 64 3.12 -7.35 -1.58
CA ARG A 64 4.36 -7.99 -1.19
C ARG A 64 5.11 -8.58 -2.37
N ASP A 65 4.38 -9.09 -3.35
CA ASP A 65 4.97 -9.61 -4.58
C ASP A 65 5.70 -8.51 -5.35
N ILE A 66 5.06 -7.35 -5.48
CA ILE A 66 5.67 -6.19 -6.11
C ILE A 66 6.92 -5.75 -5.35
N ALA A 67 6.85 -5.76 -4.01
CA ALA A 67 7.99 -5.38 -3.18
C ALA A 67 9.16 -6.35 -3.37
N GLU A 68 8.87 -7.64 -3.43
CA GLU A 68 9.90 -8.65 -3.66
C GLU A 68 10.55 -8.48 -5.03
N ASP A 69 9.76 -8.19 -6.06
CA ASP A 69 10.29 -7.93 -7.39
C ASP A 69 11.22 -6.73 -7.39
N ARG A 70 10.82 -5.65 -6.71
CA ARG A 70 11.67 -4.45 -6.61
C ARG A 70 12.99 -4.77 -5.92
N GLN A 71 12.93 -5.57 -4.86
CA GLN A 71 14.13 -5.96 -4.13
C GLN A 71 15.05 -6.81 -5.00
N ALA A 72 14.48 -7.76 -5.73
CA ALA A 72 15.25 -8.64 -6.61
C ALA A 72 15.94 -7.84 -7.72
N ILE A 73 15.23 -6.87 -8.32
CA ILE A 73 15.78 -6.01 -9.35
C ILE A 73 16.95 -5.20 -8.79
N ASN A 74 16.77 -4.62 -7.60
CA ASN A 74 17.83 -3.84 -6.97
C ASN A 74 19.06 -4.67 -6.67
N GLN A 75 18.86 -5.91 -6.24
CA GLN A 75 19.98 -6.82 -5.95
C GLN A 75 20.62 -7.32 -7.22
N GLY A 76 19.84 -7.49 -8.28
CA GLY A 76 20.34 -8.01 -9.54
C GLY A 76 21.12 -6.98 -10.36
N SER A 77 21.15 -5.74 -9.94
CA SER A 77 21.80 -4.67 -10.69
C SER A 77 23.31 -4.60 -10.49
N HIS A 78 23.87 -5.52 -9.77
CA HIS A 78 25.32 -5.56 -9.52
C HIS A 78 26.11 -6.08 -10.68
#